data_c677d5b16eeb8032c97be46ff65834ad
#
_entry.id   c677d5b16eeb8032c97be46ff65834ad
#
_cell.length_a   1.000
_cell.length_b   1.000
_cell.length_c   1.000
_cell.angle_alpha   90.00
_cell.angle_beta   90.00
_cell.angle_gamma   90.00
#
_symmetry.space_group_name_H-M   'P 1'
#
loop_
_entity.id
_entity.type
_entity.pdbx_description
1 polymer ?
#
loop_
_entity_poly.entity_id
_entity_poly.type
_entity_poly.pdbx_seq_one_letter_code
_entity_poly.pdbx_strand_id
1 'polypeptide(L)'
;MTDEQEDEQFYRDTESAAFPKLDDHQLSLLEPLGERRAVNRGDVIYKAGQRDLGLTIVLRGEVEAFETRDGTEQVLATAHERDFIGDVAMLQGTSALASVRVISPDAEILHVPAAELRRALAEIPAVSKTIVDALIMRRRRISRDREFAGMRVLAQRDERLGHKLDDFLDKNRIPHRLITFESEQGKALSERFHLTTRDLPVLITPAGRRLRQPSLREVAQEAGLLRPLATGNENEILSDLTIVGAGPAGLAAAVYAASEGLSTVVLESYAPGGQAGSSSLIENFFGFPTGVSGGDLTWLAQLQAYRFGAKFSTPAQALSLQYNANDEYRVCLESEGCSAVLRAKAVLIATGADYRRLEAEGREQFENMGVYYAATAMEGQLCRNETVVVVGSGNSAGQAAMFLSEGAAKVLLVVRGKSIASKMSDYLSRRVQSRENIEILYQTEIRKMFGGKKLEQIELENTQTGERRQVRTPAVFSMIGAKPCTGWLPPEIERDDKGFIKTGTNVAEAPAWQANKHQPGPLETSLPGIFAAGDVRSGSVKRCAAAVGEGGMAVAGVQFRLASPS
;
A
#
# COMPACT_ATOMS: atom_id res chain seq x y z
N MET A 1 -20.72 -22.41 -7.28
CA MET A 1 -20.96 -22.09 -5.85
C MET A 1 -21.50 -20.69 -5.79
N THR A 2 -22.35 -20.37 -4.82
CA THR A 2 -22.71 -18.98 -4.53
C THR A 2 -21.58 -18.32 -3.77
N ASP A 3 -21.48 -16.98 -3.81
CA ASP A 3 -20.48 -16.22 -3.04
C ASP A 3 -20.47 -16.62 -1.55
N GLU A 4 -21.64 -16.91 -0.96
CA GLU A 4 -21.77 -17.35 0.44
C GLU A 4 -21.13 -18.74 0.68
N GLN A 5 -21.31 -19.68 -0.26
CA GLN A 5 -20.70 -21.00 -0.18
C GLN A 5 -19.18 -20.96 -0.30
N GLU A 6 -18.66 -20.05 -1.13
CA GLU A 6 -17.22 -19.81 -1.26
C GLU A 6 -16.64 -19.18 0.01
N ASP A 7 -17.35 -18.26 0.65
CA ASP A 7 -16.95 -17.66 1.91
C ASP A 7 -16.96 -18.70 3.05
N GLU A 8 -18.03 -19.50 3.21
CA GLU A 8 -18.08 -20.57 4.21
C GLU A 8 -16.94 -21.60 4.02
N GLN A 9 -16.65 -21.99 2.78
CA GLN A 9 -15.56 -22.92 2.49
C GLN A 9 -14.22 -22.29 2.88
N PHE A 10 -13.97 -21.03 2.52
CA PHE A 10 -12.76 -20.31 2.89
C PHE A 10 -12.57 -20.26 4.41
N TYR A 11 -13.62 -19.95 5.19
CA TYR A 11 -13.52 -19.92 6.65
C TYR A 11 -13.18 -21.28 7.24
N ARG A 12 -13.77 -22.37 6.74
CA ARG A 12 -13.44 -23.73 7.16
C ARG A 12 -12.00 -24.11 6.84
N ASP A 13 -11.56 -23.85 5.62
CA ASP A 13 -10.22 -24.24 5.14
C ASP A 13 -9.10 -23.46 5.82
N THR A 14 -9.39 -22.26 6.33
CA THR A 14 -8.40 -21.37 6.94
C THR A 14 -8.44 -21.33 8.46
N GLU A 15 -9.36 -22.06 9.12
CA GLU A 15 -9.53 -22.04 10.58
C GLU A 15 -8.26 -22.39 11.34
N SER A 16 -7.66 -23.54 11.02
CA SER A 16 -6.43 -24.01 11.68
C SER A 16 -5.22 -23.10 11.46
N ALA A 17 -5.17 -22.43 10.30
CA ALA A 17 -4.10 -21.48 9.98
C ALA A 17 -4.31 -20.13 10.69
N ALA A 18 -5.57 -19.71 10.89
CA ALA A 18 -5.89 -18.47 11.58
C ALA A 18 -5.78 -18.59 13.10
N PHE A 19 -6.07 -19.76 13.65
CA PHE A 19 -6.12 -20.01 15.10
C PHE A 19 -5.26 -21.22 15.50
N PRO A 20 -3.94 -21.20 15.21
CA PRO A 20 -3.04 -22.27 15.65
C PRO A 20 -2.81 -22.15 17.15
N LYS A 21 -2.68 -23.30 17.83
CA LYS A 21 -2.24 -23.35 19.23
C LYS A 21 -0.72 -23.35 19.30
N LEU A 22 -0.18 -22.62 20.27
CA LEU A 22 1.25 -22.65 20.55
C LEU A 22 1.62 -23.94 21.26
N ASP A 23 2.72 -24.56 20.83
CA ASP A 23 3.26 -25.74 21.51
C ASP A 23 4.12 -25.35 22.73
N ASP A 24 4.53 -26.36 23.55
CA ASP A 24 5.29 -26.14 24.76
C ASP A 24 6.66 -25.48 24.48
N HIS A 25 7.26 -25.79 23.35
CA HIS A 25 8.53 -25.20 22.95
C HIS A 25 8.36 -23.71 22.60
N GLN A 26 7.35 -23.36 21.82
CA GLN A 26 7.04 -21.97 21.45
C GLN A 26 6.68 -21.13 22.68
N LEU A 27 5.89 -21.68 23.61
CA LEU A 27 5.57 -21.02 24.87
C LEU A 27 6.82 -20.77 25.71
N SER A 28 7.71 -21.76 25.86
CA SER A 28 8.96 -21.63 26.61
C SER A 28 9.89 -20.54 26.06
N LEU A 29 9.84 -20.28 24.74
CA LEU A 29 10.61 -19.23 24.09
C LEU A 29 9.99 -17.82 24.28
N LEU A 30 8.68 -17.75 24.48
CA LEU A 30 7.96 -16.48 24.68
C LEU A 30 7.86 -16.06 26.15
N GLU A 31 7.83 -17.01 27.08
CA GLU A 31 7.73 -16.72 28.51
C GLU A 31 8.78 -15.73 29.05
N PRO A 32 10.07 -15.83 28.70
CA PRO A 32 11.07 -14.86 29.17
C PRO A 32 10.88 -13.44 28.63
N LEU A 33 10.08 -13.28 27.58
CA LEU A 33 9.84 -12.01 26.87
C LEU A 33 8.55 -11.33 27.33
N GLY A 34 7.75 -12.00 28.15
CA GLY A 34 6.44 -11.53 28.58
C GLY A 34 6.26 -11.53 30.10
N GLU A 35 5.13 -11.00 30.51
CA GLU A 35 4.69 -10.96 31.91
C GLU A 35 3.45 -11.83 32.08
N ARG A 36 3.50 -12.76 33.04
CA ARG A 36 2.33 -13.52 33.45
C ARG A 36 1.42 -12.64 34.30
N ARG A 37 0.14 -12.60 33.98
CA ARG A 37 -0.89 -11.81 34.67
C ARG A 37 -2.08 -12.68 35.02
N ALA A 38 -2.44 -12.70 36.29
CA ALA A 38 -3.72 -13.22 36.72
C ALA A 38 -4.79 -12.15 36.44
N VAL A 39 -5.88 -12.59 35.79
CA VAL A 39 -6.97 -11.71 35.33
C VAL A 39 -8.32 -12.36 35.63
N ASN A 40 -9.33 -11.54 35.85
CA ASN A 40 -10.65 -12.01 36.27
C ASN A 40 -11.70 -11.76 35.18
N ARG A 41 -12.82 -12.43 35.27
CA ARG A 41 -13.96 -12.24 34.38
C ARG A 41 -14.39 -10.78 34.32
N GLY A 42 -14.47 -10.22 33.10
CA GLY A 42 -14.84 -8.85 32.84
C GLY A 42 -13.65 -7.90 32.69
N ASP A 43 -12.42 -8.32 33.06
CA ASP A 43 -11.22 -7.50 32.83
C ASP A 43 -11.01 -7.29 31.33
N VAL A 44 -10.80 -6.03 30.95
CA VAL A 44 -10.51 -5.64 29.56
C VAL A 44 -9.01 -5.62 29.35
N ILE A 45 -8.52 -6.49 28.45
CA ILE A 45 -7.09 -6.59 28.13
C ILE A 45 -6.66 -5.40 27.26
N TYR A 46 -7.42 -5.08 26.24
CA TYR A 46 -7.28 -3.84 25.45
C TYR A 46 -8.60 -3.45 24.77
N LYS A 47 -8.71 -2.20 24.35
CA LYS A 47 -9.90 -1.63 23.70
C LYS A 47 -9.65 -1.36 22.22
N ALA A 48 -10.70 -1.41 21.42
CA ALA A 48 -10.70 -0.94 20.03
C ALA A 48 -10.16 0.50 19.95
N GLY A 49 -9.33 0.77 18.95
CA GLY A 49 -8.63 2.07 18.78
C GLY A 49 -7.34 2.22 19.60
N GLN A 50 -7.03 1.32 20.53
CA GLN A 50 -5.75 1.32 21.27
C GLN A 50 -4.60 0.92 20.34
N ARG A 51 -3.41 1.48 20.58
CA ARG A 51 -2.19 1.26 19.78
C ARG A 51 -1.11 0.57 20.59
N ASP A 52 -0.02 0.19 19.90
CA ASP A 52 1.15 -0.47 20.51
C ASP A 52 0.79 -1.71 21.34
N LEU A 53 -0.09 -2.52 20.76
CA LEU A 53 -0.58 -3.73 21.38
C LEU A 53 0.52 -4.81 21.40
N GLY A 54 0.72 -5.41 22.57
CA GLY A 54 1.48 -6.64 22.73
C GLY A 54 0.67 -7.87 22.37
N LEU A 55 1.35 -9.01 22.23
CA LEU A 55 0.70 -10.31 22.05
C LEU A 55 0.16 -10.79 23.40
N THR A 56 -1.10 -11.21 23.43
CA THR A 56 -1.72 -11.85 24.59
C THR A 56 -1.91 -13.33 24.32
N ILE A 57 -1.32 -14.20 25.14
CA ILE A 57 -1.43 -15.65 25.08
C ILE A 57 -2.24 -16.11 26.30
N VAL A 58 -3.21 -16.99 26.08
CA VAL A 58 -4.03 -17.56 27.15
C VAL A 58 -3.29 -18.77 27.74
N LEU A 59 -2.88 -18.67 29.00
CA LEU A 59 -2.24 -19.78 29.73
C LEU A 59 -3.29 -20.65 30.44
N ARG A 60 -4.37 -20.04 30.92
CA ARG A 60 -5.50 -20.71 31.56
C ARG A 60 -6.75 -19.84 31.43
N GLY A 61 -7.90 -20.45 31.21
CA GLY A 61 -9.20 -19.76 31.08
C GLY A 61 -9.51 -19.40 29.63
N GLU A 62 -10.34 -18.37 29.46
CA GLU A 62 -10.87 -17.97 28.16
C GLU A 62 -10.97 -16.46 28.05
N VAL A 63 -10.67 -15.96 26.86
CA VAL A 63 -10.81 -14.53 26.52
C VAL A 63 -11.54 -14.41 25.18
N GLU A 64 -12.30 -13.33 24.99
CA GLU A 64 -13.00 -13.07 23.73
C GLU A 64 -12.62 -11.72 23.12
N ALA A 65 -12.50 -11.72 21.80
CA ALA A 65 -12.42 -10.51 21.00
C ALA A 65 -13.83 -10.14 20.54
N PHE A 66 -14.21 -8.87 20.71
CA PHE A 66 -15.54 -8.37 20.35
C PHE A 66 -15.46 -6.97 19.74
N GLU A 67 -16.41 -6.67 18.87
CA GLU A 67 -16.68 -5.32 18.41
C GLU A 67 -17.98 -4.78 18.98
N THR A 68 -18.08 -3.48 19.13
CA THR A 68 -19.33 -2.81 19.50
C THR A 68 -19.95 -2.22 18.23
N ARG A 69 -20.94 -2.88 17.70
CA ARG A 69 -21.68 -2.45 16.53
C ARG A 69 -23.06 -1.95 16.95
N ASP A 70 -23.32 -0.70 16.66
CA ASP A 70 -24.63 -0.07 16.92
C ASP A 70 -25.16 -0.23 18.35
N GLY A 71 -24.23 -0.28 19.33
CA GLY A 71 -24.54 -0.45 20.74
C GLY A 71 -24.74 -1.90 21.17
N THR A 72 -24.64 -2.83 20.24
CA THR A 72 -24.66 -4.28 20.50
C THR A 72 -23.23 -4.82 20.37
N GLU A 73 -22.82 -5.64 21.30
CA GLU A 73 -21.53 -6.33 21.26
C GLU A 73 -21.68 -7.60 20.42
N GLN A 74 -20.76 -7.75 19.46
CA GLN A 74 -20.65 -8.95 18.64
C GLN A 74 -19.30 -9.61 18.91
N VAL A 75 -19.34 -10.87 19.31
CA VAL A 75 -18.14 -11.70 19.51
C VAL A 75 -17.57 -12.09 18.16
N LEU A 76 -16.29 -11.80 17.97
CA LEU A 76 -15.54 -12.10 16.74
C LEU A 76 -14.76 -13.41 16.85
N ALA A 77 -14.19 -13.68 18.03
CA ALA A 77 -13.44 -14.89 18.30
C ALA A 77 -13.30 -15.13 19.80
N THR A 78 -13.27 -16.40 20.21
CA THR A 78 -12.93 -16.80 21.58
C THR A 78 -11.60 -17.54 21.53
N ALA A 79 -10.70 -17.18 22.44
CA ALA A 79 -9.39 -17.83 22.58
C ALA A 79 -9.36 -18.62 23.89
N HIS A 80 -8.86 -19.84 23.80
CA HIS A 80 -8.74 -20.82 24.85
C HIS A 80 -7.26 -21.03 25.22
N GLU A 81 -6.98 -21.93 26.13
CA GLU A 81 -5.61 -22.28 26.52
C GLU A 81 -4.70 -22.58 25.30
N ARG A 82 -3.52 -21.96 25.29
CA ARG A 82 -2.51 -21.98 24.23
C ARG A 82 -2.86 -21.21 22.97
N ASP A 83 -4.03 -20.59 22.92
CA ASP A 83 -4.36 -19.64 21.86
C ASP A 83 -3.72 -18.27 22.17
N PHE A 84 -3.55 -17.47 21.15
CA PHE A 84 -3.12 -16.08 21.29
C PHE A 84 -4.06 -15.14 20.55
N ILE A 85 -4.17 -13.93 21.06
CA ILE A 85 -4.99 -12.87 20.47
C ILE A 85 -4.11 -11.84 19.80
N GLY A 86 -4.55 -11.39 18.62
CA GLY A 86 -3.94 -10.33 17.85
C GLY A 86 -4.24 -10.43 16.37
N ASP A 87 -3.91 -9.36 15.66
CA ASP A 87 -3.89 -9.30 14.22
C ASP A 87 -2.66 -8.51 13.73
N VAL A 88 -2.55 -8.23 12.44
CA VAL A 88 -1.40 -7.52 11.86
C VAL A 88 -1.20 -6.10 12.45
N ALA A 89 -2.20 -5.51 13.13
CA ALA A 89 -2.06 -4.23 13.80
C ALA A 89 -0.92 -4.23 14.83
N MET A 90 -0.65 -5.38 15.45
CA MET A 90 0.47 -5.54 16.40
C MET A 90 1.83 -5.39 15.74
N LEU A 91 1.99 -5.87 14.50
CA LEU A 91 3.20 -5.68 13.70
C LEU A 91 3.31 -4.24 13.18
N GLN A 92 2.21 -3.76 12.62
CA GLN A 92 2.13 -2.44 12.01
C GLN A 92 2.12 -1.30 13.04
N GLY A 93 1.72 -1.56 14.30
CA GLY A 93 1.47 -0.55 15.33
C GLY A 93 0.27 0.34 15.00
N THR A 94 -0.66 -0.17 14.18
CA THR A 94 -1.94 0.49 13.87
C THR A 94 -2.94 0.31 15.01
N SER A 95 -4.10 0.95 14.89
CA SER A 95 -5.13 0.89 15.92
C SER A 95 -5.82 -0.47 15.97
N ALA A 96 -6.11 -0.98 17.16
CA ALA A 96 -6.91 -2.19 17.37
C ALA A 96 -8.28 -2.08 16.72
N LEU A 97 -8.70 -3.11 16.00
CA LEU A 97 -10.02 -3.18 15.36
C LEU A 97 -11.12 -3.61 16.33
N ALA A 98 -10.76 -4.41 17.34
CA ALA A 98 -11.66 -5.01 18.29
C ALA A 98 -11.16 -4.77 19.73
N SER A 99 -12.05 -4.91 20.69
CA SER A 99 -11.73 -4.98 22.11
C SER A 99 -11.57 -6.43 22.55
N VAL A 100 -10.80 -6.66 23.62
CA VAL A 100 -10.59 -8.00 24.20
C VAL A 100 -10.86 -7.98 25.68
N ARG A 101 -11.65 -8.96 26.15
CA ARG A 101 -11.96 -9.15 27.57
C ARG A 101 -11.88 -10.59 28.01
N VAL A 102 -11.74 -10.80 29.31
CA VAL A 102 -11.74 -12.10 29.97
C VAL A 102 -13.19 -12.54 30.22
N ILE A 103 -13.52 -13.81 29.89
CA ILE A 103 -14.89 -14.36 30.08
C ILE A 103 -14.96 -15.47 31.13
N SER A 104 -13.83 -16.07 31.49
CA SER A 104 -13.77 -17.07 32.57
C SER A 104 -13.29 -16.47 33.88
N PRO A 105 -13.66 -17.01 35.03
CA PRO A 105 -13.05 -16.69 36.31
C PRO A 105 -11.62 -17.23 36.37
N ASP A 106 -10.75 -16.60 37.17
CA ASP A 106 -9.40 -17.08 37.49
C ASP A 106 -8.54 -17.41 36.24
N ALA A 107 -8.58 -16.55 35.22
CA ALA A 107 -7.78 -16.72 34.02
C ALA A 107 -6.33 -16.24 34.23
N GLU A 108 -5.41 -16.83 33.50
CA GLU A 108 -4.01 -16.44 33.46
C GLU A 108 -3.58 -16.19 32.00
N ILE A 109 -2.95 -15.05 31.77
CA ILE A 109 -2.43 -14.67 30.46
C ILE A 109 -0.93 -14.39 30.51
N LEU A 110 -0.24 -14.62 29.39
CA LEU A 110 1.11 -14.11 29.17
C LEU A 110 0.98 -12.91 28.22
N HIS A 111 1.40 -11.74 28.69
CA HIS A 111 1.43 -10.53 27.88
C HIS A 111 2.86 -10.24 27.42
N VAL A 112 3.12 -10.37 26.11
CA VAL A 112 4.40 -10.04 25.47
C VAL A 112 4.31 -8.64 24.89
N PRO A 113 5.07 -7.64 25.38
CA PRO A 113 5.02 -6.27 24.88
C PRO A 113 5.34 -6.17 23.39
N ALA A 114 4.81 -5.16 22.71
CA ALA A 114 4.97 -5.00 21.25
C ALA A 114 6.44 -4.95 20.78
N ALA A 115 7.35 -4.36 21.58
CA ALA A 115 8.77 -4.32 21.26
C ALA A 115 9.42 -5.71 21.32
N GLU A 116 9.11 -6.47 22.39
CA GLU A 116 9.61 -7.82 22.59
C GLU A 116 9.02 -8.79 21.56
N LEU A 117 7.74 -8.63 21.22
CA LEU A 117 7.11 -9.39 20.13
C LEU A 117 7.86 -9.18 18.80
N ARG A 118 8.13 -7.95 18.41
CA ARG A 118 8.86 -7.67 17.16
C ARG A 118 10.25 -8.30 17.17
N ARG A 119 10.96 -8.24 18.31
CA ARG A 119 12.27 -8.91 18.48
C ARG A 119 12.12 -10.42 18.34
N ALA A 120 11.16 -11.04 19.03
CA ALA A 120 10.91 -12.49 18.95
C ALA A 120 10.60 -12.93 17.51
N LEU A 121 9.78 -12.17 16.80
CA LEU A 121 9.43 -12.47 15.40
C LEU A 121 10.61 -12.31 14.44
N ALA A 122 11.58 -11.47 14.73
CA ALA A 122 12.80 -11.34 13.94
C ALA A 122 13.80 -12.46 14.23
N GLU A 123 13.98 -12.82 15.51
CA GLU A 123 15.07 -13.68 16.00
C GLU A 123 14.69 -15.15 16.19
N ILE A 124 13.39 -15.48 16.38
CA ILE A 124 12.94 -16.84 16.72
C ILE A 124 12.07 -17.44 15.60
N PRO A 125 12.64 -18.17 14.63
CA PRO A 125 11.91 -18.66 13.45
C PRO A 125 10.68 -19.52 13.79
N ALA A 126 10.76 -20.39 14.80
CA ALA A 126 9.65 -21.27 15.21
C ALA A 126 8.42 -20.50 15.67
N VAL A 127 8.62 -19.42 16.45
CA VAL A 127 7.57 -18.51 16.90
C VAL A 127 7.08 -17.64 15.75
N SER A 128 8.01 -17.08 15.00
CA SER A 128 7.73 -16.14 13.91
C SER A 128 6.80 -16.73 12.86
N LYS A 129 7.08 -17.95 12.39
CA LYS A 129 6.26 -18.59 11.36
C LYS A 129 4.81 -18.74 11.81
N THR A 130 4.59 -19.33 12.97
CA THR A 130 3.24 -19.61 13.50
C THR A 130 2.44 -18.32 13.71
N ILE A 131 3.05 -17.33 14.37
CA ILE A 131 2.34 -16.08 14.70
C ILE A 131 2.08 -15.24 13.45
N VAL A 132 3.09 -15.04 12.60
CA VAL A 132 2.92 -14.18 11.41
C VAL A 132 1.91 -14.77 10.43
N ASP A 133 1.96 -16.08 10.17
CA ASP A 133 1.01 -16.76 9.29
C ASP A 133 -0.43 -16.62 9.83
N ALA A 134 -0.61 -16.79 11.15
CA ALA A 134 -1.92 -16.62 11.79
C ALA A 134 -2.43 -15.18 11.70
N LEU A 135 -1.59 -14.17 11.98
CA LEU A 135 -1.98 -12.76 11.89
C LEU A 135 -2.38 -12.38 10.46
N ILE A 136 -1.64 -12.84 9.44
CA ILE A 136 -1.98 -12.64 8.03
C ILE A 136 -3.33 -13.27 7.71
N MET A 137 -3.54 -14.51 8.13
CA MET A 137 -4.78 -15.22 7.85
C MET A 137 -5.99 -14.58 8.55
N ARG A 138 -5.85 -14.16 9.80
CA ARG A 138 -6.88 -13.40 10.52
C ARG A 138 -7.26 -12.12 9.80
N ARG A 139 -6.29 -11.35 9.31
CA ARG A 139 -6.56 -10.12 8.55
C ARG A 139 -7.31 -10.43 7.25
N ARG A 140 -6.94 -11.50 6.53
CA ARG A 140 -7.66 -11.93 5.32
C ARG A 140 -9.11 -12.32 5.62
N ARG A 141 -9.35 -13.02 6.73
CA ARG A 141 -10.71 -13.38 7.19
C ARG A 141 -11.52 -12.13 7.53
N ILE A 142 -10.97 -11.20 8.32
CA ILE A 142 -11.64 -9.94 8.66
C ILE A 142 -11.97 -9.12 7.41
N SER A 143 -11.05 -9.04 6.44
CA SER A 143 -11.30 -8.29 5.20
C SER A 143 -12.38 -8.92 4.31
N ARG A 144 -12.59 -10.23 4.42
CA ARG A 144 -13.63 -10.98 3.69
C ARG A 144 -14.98 -10.97 4.41
N ASP A 145 -14.96 -10.81 5.72
CA ASP A 145 -16.17 -10.79 6.54
C ASP A 145 -17.05 -9.58 6.21
N ARG A 146 -18.20 -9.84 5.60
CA ARG A 146 -19.16 -8.81 5.20
C ARG A 146 -19.88 -8.18 6.40
N GLU A 147 -19.87 -8.83 7.54
CA GLU A 147 -20.51 -8.33 8.75
C GLU A 147 -19.55 -7.49 9.60
N PHE A 148 -18.24 -7.72 9.51
CA PHE A 148 -17.27 -6.94 10.25
C PHE A 148 -17.30 -5.46 9.86
N ALA A 149 -17.56 -4.59 10.82
CA ALA A 149 -17.75 -3.17 10.55
C ALA A 149 -16.41 -2.42 10.38
N GLY A 150 -15.41 -2.70 11.20
CA GLY A 150 -14.16 -1.97 11.18
C GLY A 150 -14.36 -0.47 11.30
N MET A 151 -13.67 0.29 10.45
CA MET A 151 -13.98 1.69 10.21
C MET A 151 -15.18 1.81 9.25
N ARG A 152 -16.04 2.81 9.45
CA ARG A 152 -17.21 3.06 8.59
C ARG A 152 -17.12 4.45 8.00
N VAL A 153 -17.17 4.52 6.67
CA VAL A 153 -17.23 5.79 5.92
C VAL A 153 -18.67 5.98 5.47
N LEU A 154 -19.38 6.94 6.06
CA LEU A 154 -20.72 7.33 5.64
C LEU A 154 -20.60 8.47 4.64
N ALA A 155 -21.06 8.27 3.40
CA ALA A 155 -20.93 9.23 2.31
C ALA A 155 -22.15 9.19 1.38
N GLN A 156 -22.40 10.26 0.62
CA GLN A 156 -23.36 10.21 -0.47
C GLN A 156 -22.79 9.34 -1.62
N ARG A 157 -23.68 8.74 -2.42
CA ARG A 157 -23.29 7.82 -3.50
C ARG A 157 -22.24 8.37 -4.44
N ASP A 158 -22.33 9.66 -4.79
CA ASP A 158 -21.47 10.32 -5.77
C ASP A 158 -20.49 11.30 -5.11
N GLU A 159 -20.22 11.15 -3.82
CA GLU A 159 -19.38 12.08 -3.07
C GLU A 159 -17.90 11.77 -3.25
N ARG A 160 -17.19 12.70 -3.85
CA ARG A 160 -15.78 12.55 -4.24
C ARG A 160 -14.85 12.31 -3.05
N LEU A 161 -15.08 12.99 -1.91
CA LEU A 161 -14.25 12.82 -0.72
C LEU A 161 -14.51 11.46 -0.07
N GLY A 162 -15.78 11.01 0.00
CA GLY A 162 -16.12 9.68 0.53
C GLY A 162 -15.42 8.56 -0.22
N HIS A 163 -15.43 8.58 -1.55
CA HIS A 163 -14.69 7.61 -2.37
C HIS A 163 -13.18 7.70 -2.20
N LYS A 164 -12.64 8.91 -1.98
CA LYS A 164 -11.20 9.08 -1.71
C LYS A 164 -10.78 8.49 -0.37
N LEU A 165 -11.65 8.59 0.66
CA LEU A 165 -11.42 7.97 1.96
C LEU A 165 -11.47 6.44 1.87
N ASP A 166 -12.45 5.91 1.14
CA ASP A 166 -12.61 4.49 0.85
C ASP A 166 -11.35 3.91 0.16
N ASP A 167 -10.92 4.51 -0.96
CA ASP A 167 -9.70 4.13 -1.69
C ASP A 167 -8.45 4.22 -0.80
N PHE A 168 -8.33 5.25 0.04
CA PHE A 168 -7.21 5.40 0.95
C PHE A 168 -7.16 4.28 2.00
N LEU A 169 -8.30 3.95 2.61
CA LEU A 169 -8.39 2.88 3.61
C LEU A 169 -8.15 1.51 2.98
N ASP A 170 -8.72 1.25 1.80
CA ASP A 170 -8.51 0.00 1.06
C ASP A 170 -7.04 -0.21 0.71
N LYS A 171 -6.39 0.77 0.09
CA LYS A 171 -4.97 0.68 -0.28
C LYS A 171 -4.03 0.54 0.91
N ASN A 172 -4.39 1.09 2.06
CA ASN A 172 -3.66 0.91 3.31
C ASN A 172 -4.05 -0.35 4.09
N ARG A 173 -4.91 -1.20 3.51
CA ARG A 173 -5.37 -2.47 4.11
C ARG A 173 -6.01 -2.29 5.50
N ILE A 174 -6.70 -1.18 5.71
CA ILE A 174 -7.48 -0.93 6.90
C ILE A 174 -8.89 -1.45 6.68
N PRO A 175 -9.36 -2.43 7.45
CA PRO A 175 -10.72 -2.94 7.34
C PRO A 175 -11.74 -1.83 7.57
N HIS A 176 -12.62 -1.64 6.60
CA HIS A 176 -13.62 -0.58 6.62
C HIS A 176 -14.84 -0.93 5.76
N ARG A 177 -15.89 -0.11 5.87
CA ARG A 177 -17.09 -0.18 5.05
C ARG A 177 -17.47 1.19 4.55
N LEU A 178 -17.69 1.31 3.24
CA LEU A 178 -18.34 2.48 2.65
C LEU A 178 -19.85 2.28 2.73
N ILE A 179 -20.54 3.16 3.45
CA ILE A 179 -21.98 3.12 3.67
C ILE A 179 -22.60 4.32 2.95
N THR A 180 -23.50 4.04 2.02
CA THR A 180 -24.20 5.09 1.30
C THR A 180 -25.25 5.73 2.21
N PHE A 181 -25.24 7.06 2.33
CA PHE A 181 -26.13 7.82 3.20
C PHE A 181 -27.61 7.53 2.93
N GLU A 182 -27.99 7.34 1.67
CA GLU A 182 -29.35 7.08 1.21
C GLU A 182 -29.83 5.64 1.49
N SER A 183 -28.92 4.72 1.85
CA SER A 183 -29.26 3.34 2.19
C SER A 183 -30.01 3.25 3.53
N GLU A 184 -30.69 2.13 3.79
CA GLU A 184 -31.35 1.89 5.09
C GLU A 184 -30.35 1.99 6.25
N GLN A 185 -29.18 1.38 6.10
CA GLN A 185 -28.10 1.43 7.08
C GLN A 185 -27.57 2.87 7.26
N GLY A 186 -27.43 3.62 6.16
CA GLY A 186 -27.00 5.01 6.22
C GLY A 186 -27.98 5.91 6.94
N LYS A 187 -29.29 5.73 6.71
CA LYS A 187 -30.35 6.45 7.40
C LYS A 187 -30.36 6.13 8.91
N ALA A 188 -30.27 4.86 9.28
CA ALA A 188 -30.23 4.43 10.67
C ALA A 188 -29.02 5.03 11.41
N LEU A 189 -27.83 5.04 10.78
CA LEU A 189 -26.64 5.68 11.35
C LEU A 189 -26.81 7.20 11.48
N SER A 190 -27.43 7.83 10.49
CA SER A 190 -27.66 9.28 10.47
C SER A 190 -28.62 9.72 11.57
N GLU A 191 -29.71 9.01 11.75
CA GLU A 191 -30.67 9.25 12.85
C GLU A 191 -30.00 9.06 14.21
N ARG A 192 -29.29 7.96 14.39
CA ARG A 192 -28.61 7.66 15.64
C ARG A 192 -27.57 8.70 16.06
N PHE A 193 -26.81 9.21 15.08
CA PHE A 193 -25.72 10.15 15.35
C PHE A 193 -26.07 11.60 15.04
N HIS A 194 -27.34 11.88 14.71
CA HIS A 194 -27.86 13.20 14.32
C HIS A 194 -27.04 13.85 13.19
N LEU A 195 -26.76 13.07 12.13
CA LEU A 195 -25.96 13.50 10.99
C LEU A 195 -26.87 13.98 9.87
N THR A 196 -26.40 15.01 9.18
CA THR A 196 -27.04 15.60 8.00
C THR A 196 -26.11 15.50 6.80
N THR A 197 -26.61 15.78 5.60
CA THR A 197 -25.80 15.83 4.38
C THR A 197 -24.65 16.85 4.43
N ARG A 198 -24.74 17.86 5.31
CA ARG A 198 -23.67 18.85 5.51
C ARG A 198 -22.48 18.30 6.29
N ASP A 199 -22.67 17.20 7.03
CA ASP A 199 -21.62 16.58 7.85
C ASP A 199 -20.75 15.63 7.05
N LEU A 200 -21.23 15.21 5.87
CA LEU A 200 -20.61 14.15 5.05
C LEU A 200 -19.34 14.60 4.33
N PRO A 201 -18.41 13.67 4.06
CA PRO A 201 -18.41 12.29 4.55
C PRO A 201 -18.08 12.23 6.05
N VAL A 202 -18.57 11.20 6.74
CA VAL A 202 -18.27 10.98 8.15
C VAL A 202 -17.51 9.66 8.29
N LEU A 203 -16.34 9.72 8.95
CA LEU A 203 -15.63 8.53 9.40
C LEU A 203 -16.07 8.17 10.81
N ILE A 204 -16.51 6.92 11.03
CA ILE A 204 -16.83 6.36 12.33
C ILE A 204 -15.78 5.29 12.63
N THR A 205 -15.01 5.49 13.71
CA THR A 205 -13.95 4.56 14.12
C THR A 205 -14.52 3.37 14.91
N PRO A 206 -13.77 2.25 15.07
CA PRO A 206 -14.16 1.13 15.92
C PRO A 206 -14.39 1.55 17.39
N ALA A 207 -13.70 2.59 17.85
CA ALA A 207 -13.90 3.18 19.19
C ALA A 207 -15.14 4.10 19.30
N GLY A 208 -15.92 4.26 18.22
CA GLY A 208 -17.12 5.09 18.17
C GLY A 208 -16.88 6.60 18.00
N ARG A 209 -15.63 7.04 17.74
CA ARG A 209 -15.35 8.44 17.37
C ARG A 209 -15.92 8.75 15.98
N ARG A 210 -16.34 9.98 15.82
CA ARG A 210 -16.93 10.47 14.55
C ARG A 210 -16.15 11.69 14.08
N LEU A 211 -15.59 11.59 12.88
CA LEU A 211 -14.91 12.69 12.21
C LEU A 211 -15.75 13.12 11.02
N ARG A 212 -16.15 14.40 11.01
CA ARG A 212 -16.93 14.99 9.92
C ARG A 212 -15.99 15.59 8.90
N GLN A 213 -16.18 15.27 7.63
CA GLN A 213 -15.35 15.74 6.51
C GLN A 213 -13.85 15.61 6.77
N PRO A 214 -13.38 14.43 7.25
CA PRO A 214 -12.00 14.30 7.67
C PRO A 214 -11.03 14.39 6.49
N SER A 215 -9.88 15.01 6.73
CA SER A 215 -8.73 14.90 5.84
C SER A 215 -8.13 13.48 5.85
N LEU A 216 -7.38 13.11 4.81
CA LEU A 216 -6.65 11.82 4.81
C LEU A 216 -5.68 11.70 5.99
N ARG A 217 -5.14 12.82 6.44
CA ARG A 217 -4.24 12.86 7.59
C ARG A 217 -4.96 12.49 8.89
N GLU A 218 -6.14 13.05 9.14
CA GLU A 218 -6.94 12.70 10.32
C GLU A 218 -7.37 11.23 10.28
N VAL A 219 -7.78 10.73 9.11
CA VAL A 219 -8.09 9.30 8.91
C VAL A 219 -6.88 8.43 9.21
N ALA A 220 -5.71 8.78 8.69
CA ALA A 220 -4.46 8.06 8.94
C ALA A 220 -4.05 8.10 10.42
N GLN A 221 -4.29 9.22 11.09
CA GLN A 221 -4.05 9.37 12.51
C GLN A 221 -4.95 8.44 13.33
N GLU A 222 -6.24 8.36 13.02
CA GLU A 222 -7.16 7.43 13.70
C GLU A 222 -6.83 5.96 13.40
N ALA A 223 -6.45 5.65 12.16
CA ALA A 223 -6.03 4.31 11.77
C ALA A 223 -4.66 3.90 12.36
N GLY A 224 -3.87 4.85 12.86
CA GLY A 224 -2.51 4.59 13.37
C GLY A 224 -1.46 4.42 12.27
N LEU A 225 -1.75 4.86 11.05
CA LEU A 225 -0.81 4.84 9.91
C LEU A 225 0.21 5.98 10.01
N LEU A 226 -0.23 7.14 10.50
CA LEU A 226 0.63 8.29 10.69
C LEU A 226 1.36 8.14 12.02
N ARG A 227 2.63 7.80 11.97
CA ARG A 227 3.47 7.74 13.15
C ARG A 227 4.08 9.11 13.44
N PRO A 228 4.14 9.52 14.72
CA PRO A 228 4.96 10.66 15.12
C PRO A 228 6.40 10.34 14.71
N LEU A 229 6.98 11.16 13.84
CA LEU A 229 8.37 11.02 13.41
C LEU A 229 9.34 11.66 14.41
N ALA A 230 8.81 12.32 15.45
CA ALA A 230 9.58 12.89 16.56
C ALA A 230 9.11 12.32 17.90
N THR A 231 10.03 12.00 18.80
CA THR A 231 9.77 11.61 20.19
C THR A 231 10.35 12.67 21.11
N GLY A 232 9.50 13.31 21.91
CA GLY A 232 9.90 14.30 22.91
C GLY A 232 10.10 15.72 22.36
N ASN A 233 10.96 16.52 23.02
CA ASN A 233 11.26 17.91 22.65
C ASN A 233 12.16 18.07 21.41
N GLU A 234 12.61 16.97 20.82
CA GLU A 234 13.42 16.98 19.60
C GLU A 234 12.51 16.76 18.39
N ASN A 235 12.37 17.77 17.56
CA ASN A 235 11.63 17.71 16.28
C ASN A 235 12.36 16.88 15.19
N GLU A 236 13.36 16.09 15.57
CA GLU A 236 14.24 15.39 14.61
C GLU A 236 14.41 13.91 14.99
N ILE A 237 14.17 13.01 14.03
CA ILE A 237 14.52 11.58 14.16
C ILE A 237 15.77 11.34 13.31
N LEU A 238 16.78 10.75 13.95
CA LEU A 238 17.95 10.23 13.24
C LEU A 238 17.72 8.78 12.84
N SER A 239 17.86 8.47 11.56
CA SER A 239 17.83 7.10 11.02
C SER A 239 19.13 6.78 10.28
N ASP A 240 19.50 5.50 10.20
CA ASP A 240 20.61 5.09 9.33
C ASP A 240 20.20 5.21 7.87
N LEU A 241 18.95 4.85 7.55
CA LEU A 241 18.40 4.97 6.21
C LEU A 241 16.98 5.53 6.25
N THR A 242 16.75 6.64 5.53
CA THR A 242 15.40 7.11 5.17
C THR A 242 15.09 6.73 3.73
N ILE A 243 13.99 6.01 3.54
CA ILE A 243 13.47 5.60 2.23
C ILE A 243 12.28 6.49 1.88
N VAL A 244 12.31 7.15 0.73
CA VAL A 244 11.21 7.99 0.24
C VAL A 244 10.49 7.26 -0.89
N GLY A 245 9.28 6.79 -0.60
CA GLY A 245 8.45 5.97 -1.47
C GLY A 245 8.42 4.50 -1.05
N ALA A 246 7.22 3.94 -0.88
CA ALA A 246 6.96 2.55 -0.48
C ALA A 246 6.43 1.70 -1.66
N GLY A 247 6.93 1.95 -2.88
CA GLY A 247 6.76 1.02 -4.02
C GLY A 247 7.68 -0.20 -3.89
N PRO A 248 7.72 -1.11 -4.87
CA PRO A 248 8.51 -2.34 -4.80
C PRO A 248 9.99 -2.13 -4.47
N ALA A 249 10.62 -1.08 -5.01
CA ALA A 249 12.01 -0.75 -4.69
C ALA A 249 12.20 -0.33 -3.22
N GLY A 250 11.33 0.57 -2.74
CA GLY A 250 11.40 1.05 -1.36
C GLY A 250 11.03 -0.03 -0.34
N LEU A 251 10.04 -0.88 -0.64
CA LEU A 251 9.67 -2.02 0.21
C LEU A 251 10.79 -3.06 0.30
N ALA A 252 11.42 -3.41 -0.82
CA ALA A 252 12.56 -4.31 -0.83
C ALA A 252 13.73 -3.73 -0.01
N ALA A 253 14.07 -2.46 -0.24
CA ALA A 253 15.11 -1.80 0.55
C ALA A 253 14.77 -1.77 2.05
N ALA A 254 13.49 -1.53 2.42
CA ALA A 254 13.07 -1.55 3.81
C ALA A 254 13.24 -2.93 4.47
N VAL A 255 12.90 -4.00 3.73
CA VAL A 255 13.11 -5.39 4.20
C VAL A 255 14.61 -5.66 4.43
N TYR A 256 15.43 -5.40 3.42
CA TYR A 256 16.88 -5.69 3.51
C TYR A 256 17.54 -4.81 4.58
N ALA A 257 17.34 -3.50 4.56
CA ALA A 257 17.96 -2.60 5.53
C ALA A 257 17.61 -2.95 6.98
N ALA A 258 16.32 -3.17 7.26
CA ALA A 258 15.88 -3.52 8.61
C ALA A 258 16.34 -4.91 9.04
N SER A 259 16.37 -5.90 8.13
CA SER A 259 16.87 -7.25 8.43
C SER A 259 18.37 -7.28 8.73
N GLU A 260 19.13 -6.32 8.23
CA GLU A 260 20.55 -6.15 8.47
C GLU A 260 20.85 -5.16 9.62
N GLY A 261 19.82 -4.78 10.39
CA GLY A 261 19.96 -4.02 11.63
C GLY A 261 20.04 -2.50 11.46
N LEU A 262 19.83 -1.97 10.25
CA LEU A 262 19.78 -0.52 10.05
C LEU A 262 18.47 0.06 10.58
N SER A 263 18.55 1.15 11.35
CA SER A 263 17.39 1.92 11.74
C SER A 263 16.76 2.56 10.49
N THR A 264 15.63 2.01 10.04
CA THR A 264 15.02 2.31 8.75
C THR A 264 13.67 3.00 8.91
N VAL A 265 13.51 4.16 8.26
CA VAL A 265 12.26 4.90 8.18
C VAL A 265 11.80 4.98 6.73
N VAL A 266 10.55 4.64 6.46
CA VAL A 266 9.90 4.70 5.14
C VAL A 266 8.82 5.76 5.13
N LEU A 267 8.89 6.67 4.18
CA LEU A 267 7.92 7.73 3.95
C LEU A 267 7.09 7.38 2.72
N GLU A 268 5.77 7.40 2.86
CA GLU A 268 4.85 7.16 1.75
C GLU A 268 3.75 8.23 1.71
N SER A 269 3.56 8.80 0.54
CA SER A 269 2.65 9.94 0.35
C SER A 269 1.17 9.57 0.38
N TYR A 270 0.82 8.31 0.05
CA TYR A 270 -0.57 7.87 -0.02
C TYR A 270 -0.79 6.47 0.56
N ALA A 271 -0.21 5.44 -0.05
CA ALA A 271 -0.31 4.06 0.41
C ALA A 271 0.86 3.21 -0.08
N PRO A 272 1.41 2.29 0.74
CA PRO A 272 2.44 1.36 0.32
C PRO A 272 1.99 0.47 -0.83
N GLY A 273 2.95 0.11 -1.70
CA GLY A 273 2.73 -0.73 -2.87
C GLY A 273 3.04 -0.02 -4.18
N GLY A 274 2.92 1.31 -4.21
CA GLY A 274 3.15 2.10 -5.42
C GLY A 274 2.28 1.59 -6.59
N GLN A 275 2.78 1.70 -7.80
CA GLN A 275 2.05 1.25 -9.00
C GLN A 275 1.85 -0.28 -9.05
N ALA A 276 2.78 -1.05 -8.49
CA ALA A 276 2.63 -2.51 -8.45
C ALA A 276 1.46 -2.93 -7.55
N GLY A 277 1.25 -2.22 -6.43
CA GLY A 277 0.16 -2.50 -5.49
C GLY A 277 -1.24 -2.44 -6.11
N SER A 278 -1.43 -1.65 -7.18
CA SER A 278 -2.69 -1.55 -7.91
C SER A 278 -2.84 -2.55 -9.07
N SER A 279 -1.83 -3.39 -9.33
CA SER A 279 -1.91 -4.43 -10.38
C SER A 279 -2.70 -5.64 -9.88
N SER A 280 -3.74 -6.02 -10.60
CA SER A 280 -4.58 -7.18 -10.26
C SER A 280 -3.80 -8.50 -10.28
N LEU A 281 -2.90 -8.67 -11.25
CA LEU A 281 -2.08 -9.86 -11.41
C LEU A 281 -0.72 -9.51 -12.05
N ILE A 282 0.37 -9.94 -11.40
CA ILE A 282 1.74 -9.87 -11.91
C ILE A 282 2.16 -11.30 -12.26
N GLU A 283 2.03 -11.68 -13.52
CA GLU A 283 2.31 -13.06 -13.99
C GLU A 283 3.81 -13.38 -14.12
N ASN A 284 4.65 -12.36 -14.26
CA ASN A 284 6.08 -12.48 -14.53
C ASN A 284 6.97 -12.10 -13.34
N PHE A 285 6.44 -12.17 -12.13
CA PHE A 285 7.24 -12.04 -10.92
C PHE A 285 7.85 -13.39 -10.56
N PHE A 286 9.16 -13.40 -10.31
CA PHE A 286 9.90 -14.63 -10.02
C PHE A 286 9.35 -15.35 -8.77
N GLY A 287 9.16 -16.68 -8.88
CA GLY A 287 8.68 -17.52 -7.78
C GLY A 287 7.17 -17.72 -7.71
N PHE A 288 6.39 -17.07 -8.60
CA PHE A 288 4.93 -17.21 -8.64
C PHE A 288 4.45 -17.76 -9.99
N PRO A 289 4.40 -19.10 -10.16
CA PRO A 289 4.10 -19.73 -11.46
C PRO A 289 2.70 -19.42 -11.99
N THR A 290 1.75 -19.09 -11.12
CA THR A 290 0.38 -18.69 -11.47
C THR A 290 0.17 -17.17 -11.41
N GLY A 291 1.24 -16.39 -11.20
CA GLY A 291 1.16 -14.97 -10.91
C GLY A 291 0.82 -14.67 -9.45
N VAL A 292 0.91 -13.42 -9.09
CA VAL A 292 0.55 -12.89 -7.76
C VAL A 292 -0.13 -11.54 -7.91
N SER A 293 -1.15 -11.27 -7.08
CA SER A 293 -1.73 -9.93 -7.00
C SER A 293 -0.66 -8.93 -6.55
N GLY A 294 -0.56 -7.79 -7.23
CA GLY A 294 0.38 -6.75 -6.84
C GLY A 294 0.10 -6.21 -5.44
N GLY A 295 -1.18 -6.14 -5.07
CA GLY A 295 -1.60 -5.77 -3.73
C GLY A 295 -1.11 -6.76 -2.66
N ASP A 296 -1.22 -8.07 -2.90
CA ASP A 296 -0.74 -9.08 -1.95
C ASP A 296 0.79 -9.11 -1.86
N LEU A 297 1.47 -9.04 -3.01
CA LEU A 297 2.93 -9.02 -3.05
C LEU A 297 3.49 -7.87 -2.21
N THR A 298 2.98 -6.65 -2.41
CA THR A 298 3.47 -5.45 -1.74
C THR A 298 3.04 -5.38 -0.28
N TRP A 299 1.86 -5.88 0.06
CA TRP A 299 1.42 -5.99 1.43
C TRP A 299 2.25 -6.99 2.24
N LEU A 300 2.55 -8.16 1.69
CA LEU A 300 3.42 -9.15 2.34
C LEU A 300 4.85 -8.60 2.52
N ALA A 301 5.37 -7.86 1.54
CA ALA A 301 6.67 -7.19 1.66
C ALA A 301 6.66 -6.12 2.77
N GLN A 302 5.57 -5.35 2.89
CA GLN A 302 5.39 -4.38 3.97
C GLN A 302 5.37 -5.07 5.34
N LEU A 303 4.61 -6.18 5.50
CA LEU A 303 4.58 -6.95 6.75
C LEU A 303 5.96 -7.52 7.09
N GLN A 304 6.70 -7.98 6.09
CA GLN A 304 8.07 -8.45 6.26
C GLN A 304 8.99 -7.33 6.75
N ALA A 305 8.88 -6.12 6.20
CA ALA A 305 9.64 -4.96 6.66
C ALA A 305 9.29 -4.58 8.11
N TYR A 306 8.00 -4.59 8.49
CA TYR A 306 7.57 -4.36 9.87
C TYR A 306 8.12 -5.41 10.84
N ARG A 307 8.12 -6.68 10.43
CA ARG A 307 8.69 -7.77 11.22
C ARG A 307 10.14 -7.53 11.59
N PHE A 308 10.93 -6.95 10.69
CA PHE A 308 12.34 -6.59 10.94
C PHE A 308 12.51 -5.22 11.60
N GLY A 309 11.42 -4.50 11.91
CA GLY A 309 11.47 -3.26 12.67
C GLY A 309 11.51 -1.97 11.85
N ALA A 310 11.35 -2.04 10.53
CA ALA A 310 11.18 -0.83 9.71
C ALA A 310 9.97 -0.01 10.17
N LYS A 311 10.12 1.30 10.19
CA LYS A 311 9.05 2.25 10.58
C LYS A 311 8.48 2.91 9.34
N PHE A 312 7.17 2.89 9.19
CA PHE A 312 6.47 3.57 8.09
C PHE A 312 5.68 4.76 8.61
N SER A 313 5.60 5.81 7.81
CA SER A 313 4.71 6.95 8.03
C SER A 313 3.92 7.22 6.76
N THR A 314 2.59 7.19 6.86
CA THR A 314 1.63 7.38 5.76
C THR A 314 0.39 8.13 6.26
N PRO A 315 -0.06 9.22 5.59
CA PRO A 315 0.59 9.90 4.49
C PRO A 315 1.74 10.79 4.97
N ALA A 316 2.89 10.70 4.31
CA ALA A 316 4.07 11.54 4.57
C ALA A 316 4.73 11.91 3.24
N GLN A 317 4.53 13.15 2.80
CA GLN A 317 5.09 13.65 1.56
C GLN A 317 6.42 14.35 1.82
N ALA A 318 7.49 13.92 1.16
CA ALA A 318 8.77 14.63 1.16
C ALA A 318 8.66 15.87 0.26
N LEU A 319 8.98 17.05 0.82
CA LEU A 319 8.93 18.34 0.12
C LEU A 319 10.28 18.82 -0.36
N SER A 320 11.34 18.53 0.37
CA SER A 320 12.70 18.86 -0.02
C SER A 320 13.71 17.93 0.66
N LEU A 321 14.85 17.82 0.03
CA LEU A 321 16.03 17.14 0.54
C LEU A 321 17.15 18.16 0.68
N GLN A 322 17.73 18.26 1.87
CA GLN A 322 18.84 19.15 2.16
C GLN A 322 20.04 18.32 2.62
N TYR A 323 21.21 18.76 2.25
CA TYR A 323 22.49 18.21 2.67
C TYR A 323 23.16 19.14 3.68
N ASN A 324 23.72 18.57 4.74
CA ASN A 324 24.46 19.34 5.73
C ASN A 324 25.95 18.93 5.73
N ALA A 325 26.83 19.84 6.07
CA ALA A 325 28.30 19.65 6.05
C ALA A 325 28.81 18.52 6.98
N ASN A 326 27.95 17.93 7.81
CA ASN A 326 28.28 16.84 8.74
C ASN A 326 27.91 15.44 8.20
N ASP A 327 27.79 15.26 6.89
CA ASP A 327 27.36 14.00 6.25
C ASP A 327 25.97 13.50 6.71
N GLU A 328 25.09 14.41 7.10
CA GLU A 328 23.72 14.13 7.44
C GLU A 328 22.75 14.75 6.44
N TYR A 329 21.71 14.00 6.09
CA TYR A 329 20.65 14.43 5.17
C TYR A 329 19.41 14.81 5.96
N ARG A 330 18.74 15.88 5.53
CA ARG A 330 17.47 16.34 6.09
C ARG A 330 16.38 16.22 5.05
N VAL A 331 15.42 15.37 5.31
CA VAL A 331 14.19 15.24 4.51
C VAL A 331 13.10 16.06 5.20
N CYS A 332 12.68 17.14 4.55
CA CYS A 332 11.59 17.97 5.04
C CYS A 332 10.25 17.40 4.58
N LEU A 333 9.32 17.31 5.49
CA LEU A 333 7.98 16.75 5.26
C LEU A 333 6.91 17.83 5.34
N GLU A 334 5.87 17.69 4.52
CA GLU A 334 4.65 18.46 4.69
C GLU A 334 3.86 17.88 5.87
N SER A 335 3.54 18.76 6.79
CA SER A 335 2.52 18.52 7.78
C SER A 335 1.73 19.81 7.94
N GLU A 336 0.40 19.78 7.78
CA GLU A 336 -0.45 20.93 8.02
C GLU A 336 -0.15 21.53 9.40
N GLY A 337 0.55 22.65 9.43
CA GLY A 337 0.90 23.40 10.64
C GLY A 337 2.17 22.97 11.39
N CYS A 338 2.94 21.97 10.93
CA CYS A 338 4.20 21.56 11.55
C CYS A 338 5.13 20.94 10.51
N SER A 339 6.23 21.59 10.17
CA SER A 339 7.28 20.98 9.35
C SER A 339 8.09 20.01 10.19
N ALA A 340 7.91 18.70 9.97
CA ALA A 340 8.77 17.69 10.56
C ALA A 340 10.02 17.51 9.68
N VAL A 341 11.18 17.40 10.31
CA VAL A 341 12.46 17.15 9.65
C VAL A 341 12.98 15.78 10.08
N LEU A 342 13.22 14.89 9.11
CA LEU A 342 13.92 13.64 9.31
C LEU A 342 15.40 13.81 9.02
N ARG A 343 16.26 13.47 9.98
CA ARG A 343 17.70 13.34 9.76
C ARG A 343 18.03 11.90 9.42
N ALA A 344 18.88 11.72 8.43
CA ALA A 344 19.31 10.40 7.98
C ALA A 344 20.81 10.41 7.65
N LYS A 345 21.48 9.28 7.91
CA LYS A 345 22.87 9.06 7.47
C LYS A 345 22.93 8.69 5.98
N ALA A 346 21.87 8.12 5.44
CA ALA A 346 21.68 7.86 4.02
C ALA A 346 20.23 8.04 3.62
N VAL A 347 19.98 8.37 2.35
CA VAL A 347 18.62 8.51 1.79
C VAL A 347 18.50 7.66 0.53
N LEU A 348 17.43 6.87 0.44
CA LEU A 348 17.04 6.18 -0.78
C LEU A 348 15.80 6.83 -1.40
N ILE A 349 15.95 7.33 -2.62
CA ILE A 349 14.87 7.89 -3.43
C ILE A 349 14.22 6.73 -4.21
N ALA A 350 13.03 6.33 -3.81
CA ALA A 350 12.24 5.26 -4.42
C ALA A 350 10.83 5.75 -4.80
N THR A 351 10.71 7.04 -5.12
CA THR A 351 9.44 7.74 -5.38
C THR A 351 8.75 7.33 -6.68
N GLY A 352 9.41 6.51 -7.51
CA GLY A 352 8.83 6.02 -8.74
C GLY A 352 8.56 7.12 -9.76
N ALA A 353 7.47 6.94 -10.51
CA ALA A 353 7.07 7.87 -11.55
C ALA A 353 5.54 7.93 -11.69
N ASP A 354 5.00 9.13 -11.91
CA ASP A 354 3.57 9.37 -12.11
C ASP A 354 3.14 9.12 -13.55
N TYR A 355 1.93 8.64 -13.73
CA TYR A 355 1.36 8.41 -15.05
C TYR A 355 1.19 9.71 -15.84
N ARG A 356 1.57 9.65 -17.11
CA ARG A 356 1.24 10.72 -18.06
C ARG A 356 -0.26 10.76 -18.28
N ARG A 357 -0.79 11.98 -18.29
CA ARG A 357 -2.21 12.19 -18.55
C ARG A 357 -2.49 12.28 -20.04
N LEU A 358 -3.65 11.77 -20.46
CA LEU A 358 -4.10 11.87 -21.85
C LEU A 358 -4.38 13.32 -22.22
N GLU A 359 -3.97 13.71 -23.42
CA GLU A 359 -4.28 15.02 -24.01
C GLU A 359 -5.60 14.93 -24.78
N ALA A 360 -6.72 14.73 -24.07
CA ALA A 360 -8.05 14.65 -24.65
C ALA A 360 -8.98 15.67 -24.01
N GLU A 361 -9.76 16.36 -24.83
CA GLU A 361 -10.76 17.33 -24.35
C GLU A 361 -11.79 16.62 -23.46
N GLY A 362 -12.12 17.20 -22.30
CA GLY A 362 -13.07 16.65 -21.33
C GLY A 362 -12.47 15.61 -20.37
N ARG A 363 -11.21 15.19 -20.52
CA ARG A 363 -10.56 14.19 -19.64
C ARG A 363 -10.69 14.53 -18.16
N GLU A 364 -10.46 15.79 -17.79
CA GLU A 364 -10.43 16.22 -16.37
C GLU A 364 -11.76 15.98 -15.65
N GLN A 365 -12.86 16.06 -16.38
CA GLN A 365 -14.20 15.81 -15.86
C GLN A 365 -14.37 14.33 -15.44
N PHE A 366 -13.67 13.40 -16.11
CA PHE A 366 -13.84 11.96 -15.95
C PHE A 366 -12.71 11.27 -15.20
N GLU A 367 -11.78 12.02 -14.59
CA GLU A 367 -10.75 11.48 -13.73
C GLU A 367 -11.37 10.70 -12.55
N ASN A 368 -11.04 9.41 -12.42
CA ASN A 368 -11.65 8.45 -11.49
C ASN A 368 -13.17 8.20 -11.70
N MET A 369 -13.75 8.74 -12.75
CA MET A 369 -15.17 8.59 -13.10
C MET A 369 -15.32 8.06 -14.55
N GLY A 370 -14.34 7.26 -14.98
CA GLY A 370 -14.24 6.67 -16.32
C GLY A 370 -12.87 6.78 -16.94
N VAL A 371 -11.95 7.59 -16.40
CA VAL A 371 -10.53 7.60 -16.80
C VAL A 371 -9.68 7.04 -15.66
N TYR A 372 -8.97 5.95 -15.93
CA TYR A 372 -8.17 5.20 -14.96
C TYR A 372 -6.73 5.04 -15.43
N TYR A 373 -5.79 4.92 -14.49
CA TYR A 373 -4.36 4.76 -14.75
C TYR A 373 -3.82 3.38 -14.31
N ALA A 374 -4.69 2.53 -13.81
CA ALA A 374 -4.45 1.13 -13.49
C ALA A 374 -5.70 0.32 -13.83
N ALA A 375 -5.54 -0.97 -14.14
CA ALA A 375 -6.65 -1.90 -14.32
C ALA A 375 -6.65 -2.85 -13.11
N THR A 376 -7.55 -2.61 -12.16
CA THR A 376 -7.72 -3.42 -10.94
C THR A 376 -9.04 -4.22 -10.99
N ALA A 377 -9.24 -5.10 -10.01
CA ALA A 377 -10.47 -5.90 -9.93
C ALA A 377 -11.73 -5.03 -9.79
N MET A 378 -11.62 -3.87 -9.14
CA MET A 378 -12.73 -2.93 -8.94
C MET A 378 -13.18 -2.33 -10.28
N GLU A 379 -12.24 -1.76 -11.05
CA GLU A 379 -12.56 -1.22 -12.37
C GLU A 379 -12.98 -2.33 -13.35
N GLY A 380 -12.41 -3.54 -13.23
CA GLY A 380 -12.81 -4.72 -14.02
C GLY A 380 -14.27 -5.11 -13.82
N GLN A 381 -14.81 -4.98 -12.61
CA GLN A 381 -16.23 -5.22 -12.33
C GLN A 381 -17.14 -4.17 -12.98
N LEU A 382 -16.72 -2.90 -12.97
CA LEU A 382 -17.46 -1.80 -13.62
C LEU A 382 -17.50 -1.95 -15.15
N CYS A 383 -16.58 -2.71 -15.71
CA CYS A 383 -16.40 -2.92 -17.15
C CYS A 383 -17.04 -4.22 -17.67
N ARG A 384 -17.74 -4.96 -16.83
CA ARG A 384 -18.34 -6.27 -17.22
C ARG A 384 -19.35 -6.10 -18.36
N ASN A 385 -19.17 -6.92 -19.43
CA ASN A 385 -20.00 -6.90 -20.63
C ASN A 385 -20.03 -5.55 -21.41
N GLU A 386 -19.08 -4.66 -21.12
CA GLU A 386 -18.96 -3.37 -21.79
C GLU A 386 -17.80 -3.33 -22.78
N THR A 387 -17.83 -2.37 -23.70
CA THR A 387 -16.65 -2.03 -24.51
C THR A 387 -15.77 -1.09 -23.70
N VAL A 388 -14.51 -1.46 -23.49
CA VAL A 388 -13.52 -0.66 -22.74
C VAL A 388 -12.34 -0.29 -23.61
N VAL A 389 -11.66 0.79 -23.26
CA VAL A 389 -10.55 1.33 -24.02
C VAL A 389 -9.28 1.34 -23.20
N VAL A 390 -8.21 0.76 -23.75
CA VAL A 390 -6.86 0.81 -23.18
C VAL A 390 -5.97 1.64 -24.10
N VAL A 391 -5.31 2.65 -23.58
CA VAL A 391 -4.41 3.51 -24.37
C VAL A 391 -2.97 3.22 -23.99
N GLY A 392 -2.17 2.80 -24.96
CA GLY A 392 -0.74 2.51 -24.75
C GLY A 392 -0.22 1.39 -25.64
N SER A 393 1.10 1.22 -25.65
CA SER A 393 1.77 0.20 -26.48
C SER A 393 2.81 -0.65 -25.73
N GLY A 394 3.03 -0.39 -24.43
CA GLY A 394 4.00 -1.12 -23.60
C GLY A 394 3.38 -2.29 -22.84
N ASN A 395 4.20 -2.97 -22.02
CA ASN A 395 3.76 -4.13 -21.23
C ASN A 395 2.56 -3.81 -20.34
N SER A 396 2.52 -2.65 -19.68
CA SER A 396 1.38 -2.26 -18.83
C SER A 396 0.07 -2.19 -19.62
N ALA A 397 0.10 -1.67 -20.86
CA ALA A 397 -1.09 -1.64 -21.72
C ALA A 397 -1.53 -3.05 -22.14
N GLY A 398 -0.56 -3.92 -22.48
CA GLY A 398 -0.86 -5.31 -22.82
C GLY A 398 -1.44 -6.09 -21.65
N GLN A 399 -0.89 -5.95 -20.45
CA GLN A 399 -1.40 -6.60 -19.24
C GLN A 399 -2.81 -6.11 -18.90
N ALA A 400 -3.04 -4.78 -18.94
CA ALA A 400 -4.37 -4.22 -18.72
C ALA A 400 -5.39 -4.73 -19.75
N ALA A 401 -5.03 -4.76 -21.04
CA ALA A 401 -5.91 -5.27 -22.10
C ALA A 401 -6.25 -6.75 -21.91
N MET A 402 -5.28 -7.59 -21.56
CA MET A 402 -5.51 -9.01 -21.25
C MET A 402 -6.43 -9.19 -20.05
N PHE A 403 -6.15 -8.51 -18.93
CA PHE A 403 -6.95 -8.58 -17.73
C PHE A 403 -8.41 -8.15 -17.98
N LEU A 404 -8.61 -7.00 -18.60
CA LEU A 404 -9.95 -6.49 -18.89
C LEU A 404 -10.71 -7.39 -19.88
N SER A 405 -10.01 -8.05 -20.80
CA SER A 405 -10.63 -8.96 -21.76
C SER A 405 -11.31 -10.18 -21.14
N GLU A 406 -11.06 -10.48 -19.88
CA GLU A 406 -11.71 -11.60 -19.17
C GLU A 406 -13.17 -11.29 -18.83
N GLY A 407 -13.51 -10.01 -18.59
CA GLY A 407 -14.85 -9.60 -18.20
C GLY A 407 -15.55 -8.66 -19.19
N ALA A 408 -14.81 -7.90 -19.98
CA ALA A 408 -15.35 -6.95 -20.93
C ALA A 408 -15.90 -7.65 -22.19
N ALA A 409 -16.96 -7.12 -22.79
CA ALA A 409 -17.45 -7.57 -24.08
C ALA A 409 -16.40 -7.32 -25.18
N LYS A 410 -15.72 -6.19 -25.13
CA LYS A 410 -14.68 -5.81 -26.09
C LYS A 410 -13.65 -4.89 -25.46
N VAL A 411 -12.38 -5.09 -25.80
CA VAL A 411 -11.28 -4.19 -25.42
C VAL A 411 -10.72 -3.54 -26.68
N LEU A 412 -10.70 -2.21 -26.71
CA LEU A 412 -10.04 -1.45 -27.79
C LEU A 412 -8.66 -1.00 -27.28
N LEU A 413 -7.60 -1.59 -27.80
CA LEU A 413 -6.23 -1.18 -27.51
C LEU A 413 -5.80 -0.08 -28.47
N VAL A 414 -5.85 1.18 -28.00
CA VAL A 414 -5.51 2.37 -28.77
C VAL A 414 -4.01 2.63 -28.74
N VAL A 415 -3.37 2.59 -29.90
CA VAL A 415 -1.92 2.67 -30.07
C VAL A 415 -1.57 3.82 -31.02
N ARG A 416 -0.84 4.83 -30.50
CA ARG A 416 -0.37 5.96 -31.33
C ARG A 416 0.63 5.52 -32.42
N GLY A 417 1.39 4.47 -32.16
CA GLY A 417 2.40 3.93 -33.10
C GLY A 417 1.82 2.98 -34.13
N LYS A 418 2.69 2.53 -35.03
CA LYS A 418 2.37 1.54 -36.09
C LYS A 418 2.44 0.08 -35.61
N SER A 419 2.98 -0.17 -34.41
CA SER A 419 3.20 -1.52 -33.85
C SER A 419 3.31 -1.49 -32.34
N ILE A 420 2.89 -2.58 -31.69
CA ILE A 420 3.12 -2.84 -30.27
C ILE A 420 4.42 -3.63 -30.02
N ALA A 421 4.93 -4.33 -31.03
CA ALA A 421 6.06 -5.27 -30.88
C ALA A 421 7.37 -4.62 -30.41
N SER A 422 7.59 -3.33 -30.68
CA SER A 422 8.80 -2.62 -30.26
C SER A 422 8.83 -2.19 -28.79
N LYS A 423 7.68 -2.23 -28.10
CA LYS A 423 7.51 -1.71 -26.72
C LYS A 423 6.87 -2.70 -25.76
N MET A 424 6.35 -3.81 -26.27
CA MET A 424 5.72 -4.88 -25.51
C MET A 424 6.56 -6.15 -25.64
N SER A 425 6.69 -6.94 -24.58
CA SER A 425 7.38 -8.23 -24.64
C SER A 425 6.69 -9.16 -25.63
N ASP A 426 7.49 -9.99 -26.31
CA ASP A 426 7.01 -10.83 -27.41
C ASP A 426 5.87 -11.77 -26.99
N TYR A 427 6.00 -12.44 -25.83
CA TYR A 427 4.94 -13.32 -25.32
C TYR A 427 3.62 -12.58 -25.10
N LEU A 428 3.66 -11.37 -24.53
CA LEU A 428 2.47 -10.58 -24.26
C LEU A 428 1.85 -10.01 -25.54
N SER A 429 2.69 -9.55 -26.46
CA SER A 429 2.25 -9.08 -27.78
C SER A 429 1.47 -10.16 -28.53
N ARG A 430 1.97 -11.42 -28.54
CA ARG A 430 1.27 -12.56 -29.16
C ARG A 430 -0.05 -12.86 -28.47
N ARG A 431 -0.10 -12.85 -27.14
CA ARG A 431 -1.34 -13.08 -26.37
C ARG A 431 -2.40 -12.02 -26.67
N VAL A 432 -2.00 -10.75 -26.67
CA VAL A 432 -2.91 -9.64 -27.03
C VAL A 432 -3.45 -9.77 -28.44
N GLN A 433 -2.61 -10.11 -29.42
CA GLN A 433 -3.01 -10.28 -30.82
C GLN A 433 -3.90 -11.51 -31.08
N SER A 434 -3.76 -12.57 -30.25
CA SER A 434 -4.56 -13.79 -30.39
C SER A 434 -5.90 -13.73 -29.64
N ARG A 435 -6.15 -12.71 -28.83
CA ARG A 435 -7.37 -12.60 -28.03
C ARG A 435 -8.50 -12.02 -28.87
N GLU A 436 -9.56 -12.80 -29.11
CA GLU A 436 -10.66 -12.47 -30.04
C GLU A 436 -11.41 -11.16 -29.70
N ASN A 437 -11.59 -10.86 -28.41
CA ASN A 437 -12.28 -9.67 -27.98
C ASN A 437 -11.35 -8.45 -27.74
N ILE A 438 -10.08 -8.50 -28.16
CA ILE A 438 -9.17 -7.35 -28.19
C ILE A 438 -8.99 -6.87 -29.62
N GLU A 439 -9.42 -5.65 -29.91
CA GLU A 439 -9.16 -4.95 -31.18
C GLU A 439 -8.02 -3.94 -31.01
N ILE A 440 -6.95 -4.05 -31.79
CA ILE A 440 -5.83 -3.11 -31.74
C ILE A 440 -6.04 -2.02 -32.78
N LEU A 441 -6.09 -0.76 -32.34
CA LEU A 441 -6.26 0.42 -33.18
C LEU A 441 -4.94 1.16 -33.29
N TYR A 442 -4.20 0.87 -34.34
CA TYR A 442 -2.93 1.54 -34.61
C TYR A 442 -3.14 2.97 -35.13
N GLN A 443 -2.14 3.82 -34.90
CA GLN A 443 -2.13 5.22 -35.33
C GLN A 443 -3.39 5.99 -34.91
N THR A 444 -3.88 5.68 -33.72
CA THR A 444 -5.16 6.21 -33.21
C THR A 444 -4.93 6.92 -31.87
N GLU A 445 -5.63 8.01 -31.67
CA GLU A 445 -5.64 8.81 -30.43
C GLU A 445 -7.08 9.14 -29.99
N ILE A 446 -7.25 9.34 -28.69
CA ILE A 446 -8.50 9.90 -28.14
C ILE A 446 -8.42 11.42 -28.25
N ARG A 447 -9.40 12.05 -28.87
CA ARG A 447 -9.49 13.51 -29.00
C ARG A 447 -10.43 14.14 -28.00
N LYS A 448 -11.55 13.47 -27.71
CA LYS A 448 -12.57 14.04 -26.86
C LYS A 448 -13.29 12.95 -26.05
N MET A 449 -13.75 13.32 -24.87
CA MET A 449 -14.50 12.50 -23.95
C MET A 449 -15.83 13.16 -23.63
N PHE A 450 -16.91 12.37 -23.56
CA PHE A 450 -18.28 12.84 -23.36
C PHE A 450 -18.98 12.01 -22.29
N GLY A 451 -19.88 12.63 -21.57
CA GLY A 451 -20.73 12.02 -20.58
C GLY A 451 -21.34 13.06 -19.65
N GLY A 452 -22.20 12.60 -18.76
CA GLY A 452 -22.75 13.40 -17.69
C GLY A 452 -21.87 13.40 -16.44
N LYS A 453 -22.27 12.67 -15.40
CA LYS A 453 -21.46 12.46 -14.18
C LYS A 453 -20.30 11.45 -14.38
N LYS A 454 -20.43 10.53 -15.33
CA LYS A 454 -19.47 9.50 -15.68
C LYS A 454 -19.17 9.55 -17.17
N LEU A 455 -18.05 8.93 -17.56
CA LEU A 455 -17.72 8.75 -18.97
C LEU A 455 -18.76 7.84 -19.63
N GLU A 456 -19.25 8.23 -20.80
CA GLU A 456 -20.22 7.48 -21.59
C GLU A 456 -19.73 7.20 -23.01
N GLN A 457 -18.87 8.07 -23.54
CA GLN A 457 -18.45 8.02 -24.93
C GLN A 457 -17.12 8.75 -25.12
N ILE A 458 -16.34 8.30 -26.10
CA ILE A 458 -15.11 8.95 -26.57
C ILE A 458 -15.13 9.17 -28.08
N GLU A 459 -14.38 10.16 -28.55
CA GLU A 459 -14.03 10.34 -29.96
C GLU A 459 -12.60 9.88 -30.21
N LEU A 460 -12.45 8.93 -31.10
CA LEU A 460 -11.16 8.44 -31.62
C LEU A 460 -10.85 9.09 -32.95
N GLU A 461 -9.57 9.40 -33.20
CA GLU A 461 -9.07 9.88 -34.50
C GLU A 461 -7.91 9.00 -34.96
N ASN A 462 -8.00 8.49 -36.18
CA ASN A 462 -6.83 7.92 -36.84
C ASN A 462 -5.93 9.06 -37.28
N THR A 463 -4.71 9.13 -36.73
CA THR A 463 -3.77 10.24 -36.97
C THR A 463 -3.18 10.28 -38.37
N GLN A 464 -3.32 9.20 -39.15
CA GLN A 464 -2.84 9.12 -40.53
C GLN A 464 -3.91 9.53 -41.56
N THR A 465 -5.16 9.09 -41.33
CA THR A 465 -6.26 9.33 -42.28
C THR A 465 -7.11 10.55 -41.89
N GLY A 466 -7.03 10.99 -40.65
CA GLY A 466 -7.93 12.01 -40.07
C GLY A 466 -9.35 11.50 -39.82
N GLU A 467 -9.61 10.22 -40.03
CA GLU A 467 -10.92 9.62 -39.80
C GLU A 467 -11.26 9.65 -38.30
N ARG A 468 -12.46 10.11 -37.98
CA ARG A 468 -12.98 10.17 -36.62
C ARG A 468 -14.14 9.22 -36.42
N ARG A 469 -14.16 8.53 -35.28
CA ARG A 469 -15.29 7.70 -34.87
C ARG A 469 -15.62 7.89 -33.40
N GLN A 470 -16.89 7.81 -33.07
CA GLN A 470 -17.34 7.81 -31.68
C GLN A 470 -17.51 6.37 -31.18
N VAL A 471 -17.10 6.14 -29.94
CA VAL A 471 -17.19 4.83 -29.28
C VAL A 471 -17.86 5.01 -27.93
N ARG A 472 -18.94 4.28 -27.69
CA ARG A 472 -19.55 4.18 -26.37
C ARG A 472 -18.64 3.34 -25.48
N THR A 473 -18.24 3.90 -24.34
CA THR A 473 -17.40 3.24 -23.35
C THR A 473 -17.56 3.90 -21.99
N PRO A 474 -17.73 3.12 -20.91
CA PRO A 474 -17.73 3.65 -19.54
C PRO A 474 -16.32 3.88 -19.00
N ALA A 475 -15.28 3.35 -19.67
CA ALA A 475 -13.93 3.36 -19.11
C ALA A 475 -12.81 3.47 -20.16
N VAL A 476 -11.84 4.33 -19.86
CA VAL A 476 -10.56 4.50 -20.57
C VAL A 476 -9.43 4.26 -19.59
N PHE A 477 -8.56 3.30 -19.91
CA PHE A 477 -7.37 2.96 -19.13
C PHE A 477 -6.12 3.56 -19.81
N SER A 478 -5.54 4.59 -19.19
CA SER A 478 -4.40 5.32 -19.75
C SER A 478 -3.08 4.69 -19.32
N MET A 479 -2.44 3.93 -20.21
CA MET A 479 -1.16 3.23 -20.01
C MET A 479 -0.04 3.82 -20.89
N ILE A 480 0.04 5.17 -20.97
CA ILE A 480 0.93 5.89 -21.91
C ILE A 480 2.30 6.29 -21.32
N GLY A 481 2.65 5.71 -20.18
CA GLY A 481 3.93 5.95 -19.53
C GLY A 481 3.86 6.94 -18.37
N ALA A 482 5.04 7.25 -17.81
CA ALA A 482 5.14 7.96 -16.56
C ALA A 482 6.20 9.07 -16.59
N LYS A 483 6.04 10.05 -15.69
CA LYS A 483 7.00 11.13 -15.39
C LYS A 483 7.62 10.85 -14.02
N PRO A 484 8.97 10.91 -13.86
CA PRO A 484 9.58 10.63 -12.56
C PRO A 484 9.19 11.67 -11.49
N CYS A 485 8.96 11.17 -10.27
CA CYS A 485 8.57 12.00 -9.12
C CYS A 485 9.80 12.63 -8.46
N THR A 486 10.44 13.60 -9.15
CA THR A 486 11.71 14.20 -8.77
C THR A 486 11.63 15.71 -8.47
N GLY A 487 10.43 16.29 -8.47
CA GLY A 487 10.24 17.75 -8.32
C GLY A 487 10.65 18.32 -6.96
N TRP A 488 10.77 17.49 -5.94
CA TRP A 488 11.15 17.85 -4.57
C TRP A 488 12.66 17.80 -4.31
N LEU A 489 13.43 17.27 -5.26
CA LEU A 489 14.86 17.07 -5.13
C LEU A 489 15.65 18.35 -5.47
N PRO A 490 16.77 18.60 -4.81
CA PRO A 490 17.63 19.73 -5.10
C PRO A 490 18.27 19.61 -6.50
N PRO A 491 18.68 20.73 -7.10
CA PRO A 491 19.25 20.76 -8.45
C PRO A 491 20.58 20.00 -8.58
N GLU A 492 21.32 19.81 -7.50
CA GLU A 492 22.58 19.08 -7.44
C GLU A 492 22.41 17.57 -7.73
N ILE A 493 21.20 17.03 -7.57
CA ILE A 493 20.90 15.67 -8.01
C ILE A 493 20.68 15.68 -9.52
N GLU A 494 21.67 15.17 -10.25
CA GLU A 494 21.66 15.11 -11.70
C GLU A 494 20.55 14.23 -12.25
N ARG A 495 19.90 14.73 -13.32
CA ARG A 495 18.79 14.06 -14.02
C ARG A 495 19.08 13.98 -15.51
N ASP A 496 18.45 13.03 -16.18
CA ASP A 496 18.44 12.98 -17.64
C ASP A 496 17.44 13.99 -18.24
N ASP A 497 17.40 14.10 -19.56
CA ASP A 497 16.52 15.01 -20.30
C ASP A 497 15.01 14.79 -20.03
N LYS A 498 14.65 13.62 -19.47
CA LYS A 498 13.28 13.28 -19.11
C LYS A 498 12.98 13.48 -17.63
N GLY A 499 13.98 13.90 -16.84
CA GLY A 499 13.87 14.15 -15.42
C GLY A 499 14.16 12.94 -14.52
N PHE A 500 14.58 11.78 -15.06
CA PHE A 500 14.96 10.61 -14.27
C PHE A 500 16.35 10.79 -13.64
N ILE A 501 16.55 10.29 -12.42
CA ILE A 501 17.78 10.44 -11.66
C ILE A 501 18.90 9.59 -12.29
N LYS A 502 20.04 10.22 -12.57
CA LYS A 502 21.27 9.53 -12.97
C LYS A 502 21.96 8.92 -11.75
N THR A 503 22.57 7.73 -11.93
CA THR A 503 23.28 7.01 -10.86
C THR A 503 24.56 6.33 -11.38
N GLY A 504 25.42 5.95 -10.47
CA GLY A 504 26.61 5.15 -10.76
C GLY A 504 27.61 5.91 -11.64
N THR A 505 28.19 5.22 -12.61
CA THR A 505 29.18 5.80 -13.52
C THR A 505 28.68 7.01 -14.30
N ASN A 506 27.37 7.19 -14.45
CA ASN A 506 26.79 8.33 -15.15
C ASN A 506 26.89 9.66 -14.38
N VAL A 507 27.30 9.61 -13.10
CA VAL A 507 27.50 10.77 -12.23
C VAL A 507 28.91 10.86 -11.66
N ALA A 508 29.85 10.05 -12.15
CA ALA A 508 31.24 10.03 -11.65
C ALA A 508 31.95 11.38 -11.82
N GLU A 509 31.56 12.17 -12.81
CA GLU A 509 32.11 13.50 -13.07
C GLU A 509 31.41 14.63 -12.29
N ALA A 510 30.42 14.32 -11.46
CA ALA A 510 29.74 15.32 -10.65
C ALA A 510 30.71 15.95 -9.62
N PRO A 511 30.57 17.26 -9.32
CA PRO A 511 31.52 17.98 -8.46
C PRO A 511 31.71 17.33 -7.08
N ALA A 512 30.66 16.79 -6.48
CA ALA A 512 30.74 16.13 -5.19
C ALA A 512 31.59 14.86 -5.23
N TRP A 513 31.63 14.14 -6.36
CA TRP A 513 32.43 12.93 -6.53
C TRP A 513 33.89 13.26 -6.91
N GLN A 514 34.15 14.34 -7.64
CA GLN A 514 35.51 14.79 -7.91
C GLN A 514 36.24 15.23 -6.63
N ALA A 515 35.52 15.77 -5.66
CA ALA A 515 36.04 16.11 -4.34
C ALA A 515 36.21 14.90 -3.41
N ASN A 516 35.64 13.75 -3.76
CA ASN A 516 35.63 12.54 -2.94
C ASN A 516 36.74 11.55 -3.38
N LYS A 517 37.26 10.78 -2.44
CA LYS A 517 38.28 9.73 -2.73
C LYS A 517 37.66 8.46 -3.36
N HIS A 518 36.35 8.32 -3.30
CA HIS A 518 35.62 7.15 -3.78
C HIS A 518 34.82 7.48 -5.03
N GLN A 519 34.60 6.47 -5.87
CA GLN A 519 33.68 6.55 -7.00
C GLN A 519 32.25 6.26 -6.56
N PRO A 520 31.23 6.79 -7.26
CA PRO A 520 29.83 6.49 -6.94
C PRO A 520 29.54 4.99 -7.07
N GLY A 521 28.86 4.42 -6.09
CA GLY A 521 28.29 3.08 -6.18
C GLY A 521 27.21 2.98 -7.27
N PRO A 522 26.84 1.77 -7.72
CA PRO A 522 25.94 1.59 -8.89
C PRO A 522 24.61 2.36 -8.83
N LEU A 523 24.08 2.55 -7.64
CA LEU A 523 22.79 3.23 -7.40
C LEU A 523 22.93 4.55 -6.63
N GLU A 524 24.17 5.00 -6.35
CA GLU A 524 24.41 6.34 -5.80
C GLU A 524 24.18 7.43 -6.85
N THR A 525 23.61 8.54 -6.40
CA THR A 525 23.35 9.72 -7.23
C THR A 525 24.60 10.60 -7.37
N SER A 526 24.45 11.78 -7.95
CA SER A 526 25.50 12.81 -7.99
C SER A 526 25.92 13.34 -6.61
N LEU A 527 25.17 13.01 -5.55
CA LEU A 527 25.52 13.33 -4.16
C LEU A 527 25.83 12.04 -3.38
N PRO A 528 27.01 11.93 -2.72
CA PRO A 528 27.36 10.78 -1.91
C PRO A 528 26.32 10.48 -0.82
N GLY A 529 26.04 9.20 -0.54
CA GLY A 529 25.08 8.77 0.49
C GLY A 529 23.60 8.94 0.12
N ILE A 530 23.31 9.49 -1.07
CA ILE A 530 21.96 9.55 -1.64
C ILE A 530 21.87 8.56 -2.78
N PHE A 531 20.93 7.61 -2.65
CA PHE A 531 20.70 6.52 -3.59
C PHE A 531 19.38 6.73 -4.34
N ALA A 532 19.25 6.13 -5.52
CA ALA A 532 17.98 6.07 -6.23
C ALA A 532 17.74 4.66 -6.77
N ALA A 533 16.50 4.16 -6.65
CA ALA A 533 16.11 2.83 -7.12
C ALA A 533 14.70 2.80 -7.69
N GLY A 534 14.46 1.88 -8.62
CA GLY A 534 13.18 1.69 -9.28
C GLY A 534 12.92 2.71 -10.39
N ASP A 535 11.65 2.97 -10.65
CA ASP A 535 11.18 3.71 -11.82
C ASP A 535 11.59 5.18 -11.86
N VAL A 536 12.03 5.76 -10.75
CA VAL A 536 12.55 7.12 -10.65
C VAL A 536 13.93 7.27 -11.30
N ARG A 537 14.67 6.15 -11.47
CA ARG A 537 16.05 6.13 -11.95
C ARG A 537 16.14 6.09 -13.48
N SER A 538 17.09 6.83 -14.04
CA SER A 538 17.45 6.79 -15.46
C SER A 538 17.99 5.42 -15.84
N GLY A 539 17.53 4.89 -16.95
CA GLY A 539 17.94 3.57 -17.45
C GLY A 539 17.39 2.38 -16.67
N SER A 540 16.53 2.57 -15.64
CA SER A 540 15.89 1.46 -14.94
C SER A 540 14.94 0.68 -15.84
N VAL A 541 14.91 -0.64 -15.67
CA VAL A 541 13.92 -1.50 -16.32
C VAL A 541 12.61 -1.37 -15.57
N LYS A 542 11.57 -0.83 -16.22
CA LYS A 542 10.25 -0.58 -15.63
C LYS A 542 9.49 -1.89 -15.36
N ARG A 543 9.96 -2.68 -14.40
CA ARG A 543 9.40 -3.97 -13.98
C ARG A 543 9.51 -4.11 -12.46
N CYS A 544 8.50 -4.72 -11.86
CA CYS A 544 8.43 -4.94 -10.42
C CYS A 544 9.68 -5.69 -9.89
N ALA A 545 10.08 -6.79 -10.56
CA ALA A 545 11.26 -7.57 -10.16
C ALA A 545 12.58 -6.78 -10.26
N ALA A 546 12.72 -5.90 -11.27
CA ALA A 546 13.88 -5.04 -11.40
C ALA A 546 13.94 -4.00 -10.27
N ALA A 547 12.79 -3.39 -9.95
CA ALA A 547 12.68 -2.44 -8.84
C ALA A 547 13.03 -3.07 -7.49
N VAL A 548 12.56 -4.31 -7.24
CA VAL A 548 12.91 -5.10 -6.04
C VAL A 548 14.42 -5.35 -5.98
N GLY A 549 15.03 -5.80 -7.09
CA GLY A 549 16.48 -6.03 -7.16
C GLY A 549 17.29 -4.75 -6.91
N GLU A 550 16.90 -3.62 -7.51
CA GLU A 550 17.54 -2.33 -7.27
C GLU A 550 17.41 -1.88 -5.80
N GLY A 551 16.25 -2.11 -5.16
CA GLY A 551 16.06 -1.82 -3.74
C GLY A 551 17.06 -2.57 -2.85
N GLY A 552 17.23 -3.88 -3.06
CA GLY A 552 18.22 -4.68 -2.34
C GLY A 552 19.66 -4.24 -2.60
N MET A 553 20.01 -3.98 -3.87
CA MET A 553 21.35 -3.48 -4.23
C MET A 553 21.66 -2.12 -3.60
N ALA A 554 20.67 -1.23 -3.47
CA ALA A 554 20.87 0.06 -2.83
C ALA A 554 21.28 -0.09 -1.37
N VAL A 555 20.71 -1.06 -0.63
CA VAL A 555 21.06 -1.30 0.77
C VAL A 555 22.53 -1.72 0.93
N ALA A 556 23.02 -2.59 0.04
CA ALA A 556 24.45 -2.95 0.07
C ALA A 556 25.36 -1.71 -0.13
N GLY A 557 24.96 -0.78 -1.02
CA GLY A 557 25.64 0.50 -1.19
C GLY A 557 25.58 1.38 0.07
N VAL A 558 24.42 1.44 0.72
CA VAL A 558 24.24 2.16 1.99
C VAL A 558 25.15 1.62 3.08
N GLN A 559 25.22 0.32 3.25
CA GLN A 559 26.10 -0.33 4.25
C GLN A 559 27.58 -0.01 3.99
N PHE A 560 28.02 -0.13 2.72
CA PHE A 560 29.36 0.24 2.34
C PHE A 560 29.67 1.69 2.74
N ARG A 561 28.75 2.61 2.47
CA ARG A 561 28.90 4.03 2.81
C ARG A 561 28.95 4.28 4.32
N LEU A 562 28.09 3.63 5.10
CA LEU A 562 28.05 3.76 6.56
C LEU A 562 29.27 3.15 7.26
N ALA A 563 29.88 2.12 6.66
CA ALA A 563 31.10 1.49 7.17
C ALA A 563 32.39 2.27 6.82
N SER A 564 32.34 3.13 5.80
CA SER A 564 33.49 3.90 5.33
C SER A 564 33.36 5.33 5.88
N PRO A 565 34.13 5.72 6.93
CA PRO A 565 34.12 7.11 7.38
C PRO A 565 34.62 8.02 6.26
N SER A 566 33.99 9.19 6.09
CA SER A 566 34.29 10.23 5.11
C SER A 566 35.70 10.83 5.30
#